data_80147d8d073dafa5ed05627465191122
#
_entry.id   80147d8d073dafa5ed05627465191122
#
_cell.length_a   1.000
_cell.length_b   1.000
_cell.length_c   1.000
_cell.angle_alpha   90.00
_cell.angle_beta   90.00
_cell.angle_gamma   90.00
#
_symmetry.space_group_name_H-M   'P 1'
#
loop_
_entity.id
_entity.type
_entity.pdbx_description
1 polymer ?
#
loop_
_entity_poly.entity_id
_entity_poly.type
_entity_poly.pdbx_seq_one_letter_code
_entity_poly.pdbx_strand_id
1 'polypeptide(L)'
;LGGFKKFDLDSIVSEYPDEFVRKMRMTGLISFRGGGRFIDINHNEDDKINYILANYATYRKYTSKEEYFDYMSDIDGALFALKAVEIPKNVAADKLAKLVGDYSWDSIKKELTHFARKTSSSHNILRFIAAPARLEFLTALAIKSKLPAVEVIPNYPCDDEGLPTSTAGGDIGDIECFEASNSILVEVTMSEGRQQTMMEVWPIARHLKELREKYECENFQCVFLAPSIFVDSENQIDWVKDKKQLVIRPYKIVDFINYLDTAASLYQIV
;
A
#
# COMPACT_ATOMS: atom_id res chain seq x y z
N LEU A 1 -4.52 -10.37 -49.99
CA LEU A 1 -4.34 -11.31 -48.87
C LEU A 1 -3.26 -10.73 -47.98
N GLY A 2 -3.66 -10.10 -46.88
CA GLY A 2 -2.75 -9.54 -45.91
C GLY A 2 -1.84 -10.63 -45.35
N GLY A 3 -0.52 -10.39 -45.37
CA GLY A 3 0.44 -11.32 -44.78
C GLY A 3 0.13 -11.59 -43.33
N PHE A 4 0.15 -12.85 -42.92
CA PHE A 4 0.08 -13.22 -41.52
C PHE A 4 1.22 -12.50 -40.75
N LYS A 5 0.89 -11.58 -39.84
CA LYS A 5 1.89 -11.08 -38.90
C LYS A 5 2.39 -12.27 -38.09
N LYS A 6 3.66 -12.58 -38.19
CA LYS A 6 4.31 -13.46 -37.20
C LYS A 6 4.26 -12.73 -35.88
N PHE A 7 3.62 -13.33 -34.91
CA PHE A 7 3.70 -12.82 -33.53
C PHE A 7 5.14 -13.00 -33.04
N ASP A 8 5.69 -11.94 -32.47
CA ASP A 8 6.95 -12.02 -31.78
C ASP A 8 6.74 -12.80 -30.47
N LEU A 9 7.69 -13.67 -30.15
CA LEU A 9 7.61 -14.48 -28.92
C LEU A 9 7.54 -13.61 -27.65
N ASP A 10 8.27 -12.50 -27.64
CA ASP A 10 8.28 -11.56 -26.52
C ASP A 10 6.91 -10.91 -26.32
N SER A 11 6.22 -10.55 -27.40
CA SER A 11 4.84 -10.04 -27.33
C SER A 11 3.87 -11.09 -26.77
N ILE A 12 4.01 -12.36 -27.15
CA ILE A 12 3.15 -13.44 -26.65
C ILE A 12 3.39 -13.68 -25.16
N VAL A 13 4.63 -13.59 -24.68
CA VAL A 13 5.00 -13.91 -23.29
C VAL A 13 4.78 -12.74 -22.35
N SER A 14 4.87 -11.49 -22.81
CA SER A 14 4.74 -10.30 -21.98
C SER A 14 3.47 -9.49 -22.24
N GLU A 15 3.25 -9.00 -23.45
CA GLU A 15 2.17 -8.06 -23.77
C GLU A 15 0.77 -8.69 -23.69
N TYR A 16 0.60 -9.89 -24.24
CA TYR A 16 -0.71 -10.56 -24.24
C TYR A 16 -1.19 -10.99 -22.87
N PRO A 17 -0.35 -11.60 -22.00
CA PRO A 17 -0.74 -11.88 -20.63
C PRO A 17 -1.13 -10.63 -19.87
N ASP A 18 -0.38 -9.54 -19.99
CA ASP A 18 -0.65 -8.26 -19.34
C ASP A 18 -2.01 -7.68 -19.80
N GLU A 19 -2.27 -7.66 -21.11
CA GLU A 19 -3.53 -7.18 -21.64
C GLU A 19 -4.71 -8.07 -21.21
N PHE A 20 -4.54 -9.38 -21.21
CA PHE A 20 -5.55 -10.33 -20.76
C PHE A 20 -5.89 -10.13 -19.27
N VAL A 21 -4.86 -10.05 -18.44
CA VAL A 21 -5.03 -9.81 -16.99
C VAL A 21 -5.72 -8.48 -16.74
N ARG A 22 -5.31 -7.42 -17.44
CA ARG A 22 -5.93 -6.10 -17.34
C ARG A 22 -7.42 -6.14 -17.69
N LYS A 23 -7.80 -6.82 -18.78
CA LYS A 23 -9.19 -7.00 -19.19
C LYS A 23 -9.98 -7.81 -18.17
N MET A 24 -9.42 -8.90 -17.66
CA MET A 24 -10.07 -9.71 -16.62
C MET A 24 -10.28 -8.90 -15.34
N ARG A 25 -9.33 -8.06 -14.94
CA ARG A 25 -9.47 -7.17 -13.79
C ARG A 25 -10.61 -6.16 -13.95
N MET A 26 -10.81 -5.63 -15.16
CA MET A 26 -11.93 -4.70 -15.45
C MET A 26 -13.30 -5.33 -15.21
N THR A 27 -13.43 -6.66 -15.22
CA THR A 27 -14.67 -7.35 -14.87
C THR A 27 -14.99 -7.29 -13.37
N GLY A 28 -13.98 -7.01 -12.54
CA GLY A 28 -14.07 -7.10 -11.08
C GLY A 28 -14.05 -8.53 -10.54
N LEU A 29 -13.96 -9.56 -11.38
CA LEU A 29 -14.03 -10.97 -10.98
C LEU A 29 -12.72 -11.54 -10.45
N ILE A 30 -11.61 -10.87 -10.74
CA ILE A 30 -10.28 -11.25 -10.25
C ILE A 30 -9.69 -10.16 -9.39
N SER A 31 -8.90 -10.59 -8.42
CA SER A 31 -8.11 -9.75 -7.53
C SER A 31 -6.62 -9.97 -7.73
N PHE A 32 -5.82 -9.02 -7.32
CA PHE A 32 -4.38 -9.17 -7.22
C PHE A 32 -3.96 -9.42 -5.78
N ARG A 33 -2.96 -10.29 -5.62
CA ARG A 33 -2.33 -10.65 -4.34
C ARG A 33 -0.82 -10.49 -4.41
N GLY A 34 -0.17 -10.49 -3.25
CA GLY A 34 1.28 -10.49 -3.12
C GLY A 34 1.94 -9.25 -3.74
N GLY A 35 1.33 -8.09 -3.59
CA GLY A 35 1.80 -6.85 -4.18
C GLY A 35 1.56 -6.82 -5.71
N GLY A 36 0.47 -7.40 -6.17
CA GLY A 36 0.06 -7.41 -7.57
C GLY A 36 0.69 -8.51 -8.43
N ARG A 37 1.39 -9.48 -7.83
CA ARG A 37 2.09 -10.54 -8.59
C ARG A 37 1.28 -11.80 -8.84
N PHE A 38 0.28 -12.04 -8.05
CA PHE A 38 -0.57 -13.22 -8.16
C PHE A 38 -2.00 -12.81 -8.48
N ILE A 39 -2.69 -13.67 -9.22
CA ILE A 39 -4.09 -13.49 -9.57
C ILE A 39 -4.90 -14.50 -8.77
N ASP A 40 -6.03 -14.06 -8.22
CA ASP A 40 -6.99 -14.91 -7.54
C ASP A 40 -8.42 -14.45 -7.83
N ILE A 41 -9.40 -15.16 -7.33
CA ILE A 41 -10.81 -14.77 -7.39
C ILE A 41 -11.01 -13.57 -6.44
N ASN A 42 -11.80 -12.59 -6.90
CA ASN A 42 -12.17 -11.45 -6.07
C ASN A 42 -13.35 -11.79 -5.17
N HIS A 43 -13.09 -12.28 -3.98
CA HIS A 43 -14.12 -12.66 -3.00
C HIS A 43 -14.96 -11.48 -2.48
N ASN A 44 -14.58 -10.23 -2.76
CA ASN A 44 -15.47 -9.10 -2.49
C ASN A 44 -16.65 -9.02 -3.47
N GLU A 45 -16.57 -9.74 -4.57
CA GLU A 45 -17.59 -9.81 -5.64
C GLU A 45 -18.25 -11.21 -5.70
N ASP A 46 -18.22 -11.98 -4.61
CA ASP A 46 -18.78 -13.35 -4.58
C ASP A 46 -20.26 -13.39 -5.01
N ASP A 47 -21.05 -12.39 -4.65
CA ASP A 47 -22.47 -12.32 -5.07
C ASP A 47 -22.58 -12.23 -6.60
N LYS A 48 -21.76 -11.38 -7.23
CA LYS A 48 -21.68 -11.26 -8.69
C LYS A 48 -21.19 -12.55 -9.34
N ILE A 49 -20.13 -13.14 -8.78
CA ILE A 49 -19.53 -14.38 -9.28
C ILE A 49 -20.55 -15.52 -9.23
N ASN A 50 -21.20 -15.70 -8.08
CA ASN A 50 -22.22 -16.72 -7.90
C ASN A 50 -23.41 -16.52 -8.82
N TYR A 51 -23.87 -15.29 -9.03
CA TYR A 51 -24.93 -14.96 -9.96
C TYR A 51 -24.53 -15.33 -11.40
N ILE A 52 -23.32 -14.98 -11.85
CA ILE A 52 -22.81 -15.33 -13.18
C ILE A 52 -22.73 -16.85 -13.34
N LEU A 53 -22.17 -17.56 -12.37
CA LEU A 53 -22.06 -19.03 -12.42
C LEU A 53 -23.43 -19.72 -12.47
N ALA A 54 -24.40 -19.21 -11.72
CA ALA A 54 -25.75 -19.78 -11.70
C ALA A 54 -26.55 -19.56 -13.01
N ASN A 55 -26.34 -18.40 -13.66
CA ASN A 55 -27.20 -17.99 -14.76
C ASN A 55 -26.50 -18.06 -16.14
N TYR A 56 -25.18 -17.97 -16.20
CA TYR A 56 -24.44 -17.78 -17.46
C TYR A 56 -23.24 -18.75 -17.63
N ALA A 57 -23.12 -19.77 -16.81
CA ALA A 57 -22.00 -20.72 -16.88
C ALA A 57 -22.04 -21.62 -18.14
N THR A 58 -23.18 -21.69 -18.85
CA THR A 58 -23.32 -22.52 -20.05
C THR A 58 -23.19 -21.65 -21.30
N TYR A 59 -22.27 -22.04 -22.22
CA TYR A 59 -22.13 -21.38 -23.50
C TYR A 59 -23.43 -21.49 -24.32
N ARG A 60 -23.90 -20.33 -24.81
CA ARG A 60 -25.04 -20.21 -25.70
C ARG A 60 -24.58 -19.87 -27.11
N LYS A 61 -25.15 -20.53 -28.13
CA LYS A 61 -24.94 -20.13 -29.53
C LYS A 61 -25.99 -19.11 -29.92
N TYR A 62 -25.55 -18.10 -30.66
CA TYR A 62 -26.39 -17.01 -31.16
C TYR A 62 -26.53 -17.17 -32.68
N THR A 63 -27.71 -16.87 -33.23
CA THR A 63 -28.00 -16.96 -34.65
C THR A 63 -27.65 -15.67 -35.39
N SER A 64 -27.63 -14.55 -34.67
CA SER A 64 -27.23 -13.24 -35.21
C SER A 64 -26.46 -12.42 -34.19
N LYS A 65 -25.86 -11.29 -34.65
CA LYS A 65 -25.19 -10.33 -33.79
C LYS A 65 -26.18 -9.57 -32.91
N GLU A 66 -27.35 -9.29 -33.42
CA GLU A 66 -28.44 -8.62 -32.70
C GLU A 66 -28.87 -9.45 -31.50
N GLU A 67 -29.14 -10.75 -31.70
CA GLU A 67 -29.46 -11.69 -30.60
C GLU A 67 -28.34 -11.70 -29.52
N TYR A 68 -27.10 -11.65 -29.92
CA TYR A 68 -25.96 -11.57 -28.99
C TYR A 68 -25.94 -10.26 -28.21
N PHE A 69 -26.17 -9.12 -28.86
CA PHE A 69 -26.17 -7.82 -28.19
C PHE A 69 -27.36 -7.65 -27.25
N ASP A 70 -28.56 -8.14 -27.63
CA ASP A 70 -29.71 -8.12 -26.74
C ASP A 70 -29.43 -8.93 -25.49
N TYR A 71 -28.90 -10.15 -25.65
CA TYR A 71 -28.50 -10.99 -24.51
C TYR A 71 -27.45 -10.31 -23.62
N MET A 72 -26.44 -9.68 -24.19
CA MET A 72 -25.42 -8.96 -23.40
C MET A 72 -26.00 -7.76 -22.67
N SER A 73 -26.95 -7.05 -23.27
CA SER A 73 -27.65 -5.94 -22.61
C SER A 73 -28.47 -6.41 -21.41
N ASP A 74 -29.16 -7.56 -21.53
CA ASP A 74 -29.91 -8.16 -20.43
C ASP A 74 -29.01 -8.58 -19.28
N ILE A 75 -27.83 -9.18 -19.59
CA ILE A 75 -26.82 -9.53 -18.57
C ILE A 75 -26.32 -8.27 -17.86
N ASP A 76 -25.93 -7.24 -18.60
CA ASP A 76 -25.43 -6.00 -18.04
C ASP A 76 -26.46 -5.37 -17.10
N GLY A 77 -27.72 -5.30 -17.53
CA GLY A 77 -28.82 -4.80 -16.71
C GLY A 77 -29.01 -5.59 -15.40
N ALA A 78 -28.92 -6.92 -15.47
CA ALA A 78 -29.03 -7.79 -14.30
C ALA A 78 -27.83 -7.64 -13.34
N LEU A 79 -26.61 -7.52 -13.87
CA LEU A 79 -25.40 -7.30 -13.07
C LEU A 79 -25.37 -5.91 -12.40
N PHE A 80 -25.86 -4.88 -13.07
CA PHE A 80 -26.01 -3.55 -12.49
C PHE A 80 -27.04 -3.47 -11.37
N ALA A 81 -28.04 -4.35 -11.40
CA ALA A 81 -29.05 -4.45 -10.36
C ALA A 81 -28.52 -5.10 -9.07
N LEU A 82 -27.38 -5.81 -9.12
CA LEU A 82 -26.72 -6.32 -7.93
C LEU A 82 -26.18 -5.18 -7.09
N LYS A 83 -26.28 -5.32 -5.76
CA LYS A 83 -25.82 -4.30 -4.83
C LYS A 83 -24.33 -4.00 -5.07
N ALA A 84 -24.01 -2.75 -5.37
CA ALA A 84 -22.62 -2.31 -5.45
C ALA A 84 -21.96 -2.44 -4.07
N VAL A 85 -20.76 -2.96 -4.02
CA VAL A 85 -19.95 -2.95 -2.80
C VAL A 85 -19.54 -1.50 -2.53
N GLU A 86 -19.83 -0.99 -1.35
CA GLU A 86 -19.33 0.32 -0.93
C GLU A 86 -17.79 0.27 -0.85
N ILE A 87 -17.13 1.09 -1.66
CA ILE A 87 -15.67 1.22 -1.60
C ILE A 87 -15.33 2.09 -0.38
N PRO A 88 -14.60 1.58 0.61
CA PRO A 88 -14.19 2.35 1.78
C PRO A 88 -13.44 3.62 1.37
N LYS A 89 -13.59 4.70 2.13
CA LYS A 89 -12.87 5.97 1.87
C LYS A 89 -11.35 5.82 1.95
N ASN A 90 -10.88 4.89 2.77
CA ASN A 90 -9.45 4.56 2.88
C ASN A 90 -9.24 3.03 2.83
N VAL A 91 -9.18 2.52 1.62
CA VAL A 91 -9.03 1.07 1.35
C VAL A 91 -7.79 0.48 2.01
N ALA A 92 -6.67 1.20 2.00
CA ALA A 92 -5.41 0.70 2.55
C ALA A 92 -5.47 0.57 4.08
N ALA A 93 -6.06 1.55 4.79
CA ALA A 93 -6.20 1.51 6.25
C ALA A 93 -7.12 0.37 6.71
N ASP A 94 -8.27 0.18 6.04
CA ASP A 94 -9.21 -0.89 6.39
C ASP A 94 -8.62 -2.28 6.15
N LYS A 95 -7.88 -2.44 5.07
CA LYS A 95 -7.17 -3.69 4.76
C LYS A 95 -6.00 -3.93 5.71
N LEU A 96 -5.23 -2.89 6.06
CA LEU A 96 -4.16 -2.98 7.05
C LEU A 96 -4.69 -3.49 8.39
N ALA A 97 -5.83 -2.98 8.86
CA ALA A 97 -6.43 -3.41 10.11
C ALA A 97 -6.81 -4.91 10.12
N LYS A 98 -7.20 -5.46 8.96
CA LYS A 98 -7.44 -6.91 8.80
C LYS A 98 -6.15 -7.71 8.80
N LEU A 99 -5.13 -7.23 8.09
CA LEU A 99 -3.83 -7.90 7.96
C LEU A 99 -3.04 -8.01 9.26
N VAL A 100 -3.29 -7.15 10.25
CA VAL A 100 -2.64 -7.23 11.57
C VAL A 100 -2.80 -8.62 12.22
N GLY A 101 -3.95 -9.28 12.00
CA GLY A 101 -4.20 -10.63 12.51
C GLY A 101 -3.35 -11.74 11.86
N ASP A 102 -2.86 -11.50 10.64
CA ASP A 102 -2.12 -12.49 9.84
C ASP A 102 -0.62 -12.48 10.14
N TYR A 103 -0.11 -11.43 10.79
CA TYR A 103 1.31 -11.25 11.08
C TYR A 103 1.56 -11.14 12.58
N SER A 104 2.28 -12.12 13.15
CA SER A 104 2.72 -12.02 14.54
C SER A 104 3.74 -10.88 14.71
N TRP A 105 3.79 -10.27 15.90
CA TRP A 105 4.77 -9.22 16.19
C TRP A 105 6.22 -9.69 15.96
N ASP A 106 6.55 -10.93 16.28
CA ASP A 106 7.88 -11.48 16.04
C ASP A 106 8.20 -11.60 14.54
N SER A 107 7.20 -11.93 13.72
CA SER A 107 7.35 -11.92 12.26
C SER A 107 7.62 -10.51 11.74
N ILE A 108 6.85 -9.51 12.19
CA ILE A 108 7.04 -8.11 11.80
C ILE A 108 8.43 -7.61 12.21
N LYS A 109 8.85 -7.87 13.45
CA LYS A 109 10.19 -7.52 13.94
C LYS A 109 11.30 -8.13 13.10
N LYS A 110 11.16 -9.42 12.78
CA LYS A 110 12.14 -10.14 11.94
C LYS A 110 12.25 -9.46 10.57
N GLU A 111 11.14 -9.19 9.91
CA GLU A 111 11.12 -8.57 8.59
C GLU A 111 11.68 -7.13 8.61
N LEU A 112 11.33 -6.30 9.60
CA LEU A 112 11.94 -4.97 9.78
C LEU A 112 13.44 -5.06 10.04
N THR A 113 13.91 -6.06 10.81
CA THR A 113 15.33 -6.27 11.09
C THR A 113 16.14 -6.61 9.83
N HIS A 114 15.51 -7.21 8.82
CA HIS A 114 16.18 -7.45 7.52
C HIS A 114 16.64 -6.14 6.86
N PHE A 115 15.88 -5.05 6.98
CA PHE A 115 16.30 -3.74 6.46
C PHE A 115 17.50 -3.18 7.22
N ALA A 116 17.50 -3.24 8.57
CA ALA A 116 18.62 -2.78 9.38
C ALA A 116 19.92 -3.57 9.10
N ARG A 117 19.79 -4.86 8.79
CA ARG A 117 20.91 -5.77 8.49
C ARG A 117 21.24 -5.87 7.01
N LYS A 118 20.49 -5.20 6.14
CA LYS A 118 20.64 -5.27 4.66
C LYS A 118 20.56 -6.69 4.11
N THR A 119 19.68 -7.51 4.69
CA THR A 119 19.44 -8.88 4.26
C THR A 119 18.10 -9.00 3.57
N SER A 120 17.96 -10.00 2.71
CA SER A 120 16.72 -10.23 1.97
C SER A 120 15.67 -10.91 2.85
N SER A 121 14.40 -10.58 2.63
CA SER A 121 13.28 -11.28 3.24
C SER A 121 13.21 -12.73 2.75
N SER A 122 12.93 -13.65 3.67
CA SER A 122 12.62 -15.04 3.37
C SER A 122 11.12 -15.36 3.43
N HIS A 123 10.29 -14.37 3.71
CA HIS A 123 8.83 -14.55 3.80
C HIS A 123 8.24 -14.90 2.43
N ASN A 124 7.28 -15.82 2.41
CA ASN A 124 6.73 -16.36 1.15
C ASN A 124 6.14 -15.31 0.21
N ILE A 125 5.51 -14.29 0.75
CA ILE A 125 4.85 -13.22 -0.01
C ILE A 125 5.71 -11.94 0.01
N LEU A 126 6.12 -11.47 1.19
CA LEU A 126 6.78 -10.16 1.34
C LEU A 126 8.09 -10.04 0.56
N ARG A 127 8.78 -11.16 0.31
CA ARG A 127 10.01 -11.17 -0.51
C ARG A 127 9.81 -10.68 -1.95
N PHE A 128 8.57 -10.72 -2.44
CA PHE A 128 8.24 -10.28 -3.81
C PHE A 128 7.88 -8.79 -3.88
N ILE A 129 7.62 -8.15 -2.74
CA ILE A 129 7.32 -6.72 -2.67
C ILE A 129 8.63 -5.95 -2.72
N ALA A 130 8.68 -4.89 -3.52
CA ALA A 130 9.84 -4.00 -3.61
C ALA A 130 10.24 -3.48 -2.22
N ALA A 131 11.54 -3.46 -1.93
CA ALA A 131 12.03 -3.16 -0.58
C ALA A 131 11.50 -1.84 0.02
N PRO A 132 11.45 -0.70 -0.70
CA PRO A 132 10.87 0.53 -0.15
C PRO A 132 9.39 0.38 0.22
N ALA A 133 8.55 -0.13 -0.67
CA ALA A 133 7.13 -0.34 -0.41
C ALA A 133 6.88 -1.34 0.74
N ARG A 134 7.72 -2.36 0.84
CA ARG A 134 7.68 -3.31 1.95
C ARG A 134 8.05 -2.65 3.29
N LEU A 135 8.98 -1.70 3.29
CA LEU A 135 9.33 -0.95 4.51
C LEU A 135 8.17 -0.08 4.98
N GLU A 136 7.51 0.66 4.07
CA GLU A 136 6.30 1.43 4.39
C GLU A 136 5.21 0.52 4.99
N PHE A 137 4.90 -0.59 4.31
CA PHE A 137 3.90 -1.56 4.77
C PHE A 137 4.21 -2.12 6.16
N LEU A 138 5.44 -2.61 6.37
CA LEU A 138 5.82 -3.21 7.64
C LEU A 138 5.85 -2.18 8.78
N THR A 139 6.18 -0.93 8.50
CA THR A 139 6.13 0.15 9.47
C THR A 139 4.70 0.47 9.88
N ALA A 140 3.79 0.62 8.90
CA ALA A 140 2.37 0.81 9.17
C ALA A 140 1.78 -0.37 9.97
N LEU A 141 2.10 -1.59 9.57
CA LEU A 141 1.66 -2.82 10.23
C LEU A 141 2.20 -2.93 11.68
N ALA A 142 3.47 -2.54 11.90
CA ALA A 142 4.09 -2.52 13.22
C ALA A 142 3.37 -1.56 14.17
N ILE A 143 3.10 -0.34 13.72
CA ILE A 143 2.37 0.67 14.51
C ILE A 143 0.97 0.15 14.83
N LYS A 144 0.22 -0.31 13.84
CA LYS A 144 -1.15 -0.80 14.03
C LYS A 144 -1.21 -2.03 14.94
N SER A 145 -0.23 -2.93 14.85
CA SER A 145 -0.11 -4.14 15.68
C SER A 145 0.15 -3.81 17.15
N LYS A 146 1.00 -2.83 17.44
CA LYS A 146 1.39 -2.46 18.81
C LYS A 146 0.48 -1.42 19.44
N LEU A 147 -0.12 -0.58 18.64
CA LEU A 147 -1.00 0.51 19.06
C LEU A 147 -2.36 0.37 18.37
N PRO A 148 -3.19 -0.61 18.76
CA PRO A 148 -4.43 -0.93 18.04
C PRO A 148 -5.47 0.21 18.06
N ALA A 149 -5.41 1.10 19.07
CA ALA A 149 -6.28 2.28 19.17
C ALA A 149 -5.91 3.39 18.17
N VAL A 150 -4.69 3.36 17.61
CA VAL A 150 -4.24 4.34 16.63
C VAL A 150 -4.91 4.08 15.28
N GLU A 151 -5.44 5.13 14.67
CA GLU A 151 -5.81 5.11 13.27
C GLU A 151 -4.53 5.26 12.45
N VAL A 152 -4.23 4.27 11.62
CA VAL A 152 -3.05 4.24 10.76
C VAL A 152 -3.50 4.28 9.31
N ILE A 153 -3.11 5.32 8.60
CA ILE A 153 -3.48 5.57 7.20
C ILE A 153 -2.22 5.51 6.34
N PRO A 154 -1.91 4.35 5.75
CA PRO A 154 -0.82 4.28 4.79
C PRO A 154 -1.25 4.88 3.46
N ASN A 155 -0.34 5.62 2.81
CA ASN A 155 -0.58 6.28 1.54
C ASN A 155 -0.05 5.50 0.33
N TYR A 156 0.53 4.32 0.54
CA TYR A 156 0.91 3.44 -0.56
C TYR A 156 -0.33 2.87 -1.27
N PRO A 157 -0.32 2.76 -2.62
CA PRO A 157 -1.33 2.00 -3.32
C PRO A 157 -1.19 0.51 -3.01
N CYS A 158 -2.32 -0.15 -2.75
CA CYS A 158 -2.33 -1.55 -2.37
C CYS A 158 -3.14 -2.42 -3.35
N ASP A 159 -2.85 -3.71 -3.33
CA ASP A 159 -3.65 -4.72 -4.00
C ASP A 159 -4.97 -5.02 -3.26
N ASP A 160 -5.73 -5.98 -3.75
CA ASP A 160 -7.04 -6.30 -3.19
C ASP A 160 -6.99 -6.91 -1.78
N GLU A 161 -5.81 -7.35 -1.33
CA GLU A 161 -5.57 -7.85 0.03
C GLU A 161 -4.96 -6.81 0.96
N GLY A 162 -4.53 -5.65 0.44
CA GLY A 162 -3.93 -4.58 1.22
C GLY A 162 -2.40 -4.58 1.21
N LEU A 163 -1.78 -5.46 0.43
CA LEU A 163 -0.33 -5.46 0.26
C LEU A 163 0.09 -4.37 -0.73
N PRO A 164 1.19 -3.65 -0.48
CA PRO A 164 1.59 -2.54 -1.31
C PRO A 164 2.02 -3.00 -2.71
N THR A 165 1.58 -2.27 -3.72
CA THR A 165 2.00 -2.46 -5.12
C THR A 165 3.14 -1.51 -5.53
N SER A 166 3.25 -0.37 -4.84
CA SER A 166 4.34 0.60 -4.94
C SER A 166 4.45 1.39 -3.63
N THR A 167 5.41 2.29 -3.55
CA THR A 167 5.53 3.28 -2.47
C THR A 167 4.44 4.35 -2.57
N ALA A 168 4.24 5.11 -1.50
CA ALA A 168 3.48 6.35 -1.51
C ALA A 168 3.98 7.30 -2.61
N GLY A 169 3.13 8.21 -3.09
CA GLY A 169 3.51 9.22 -4.07
C GLY A 169 4.52 10.22 -3.49
N GLY A 170 5.44 10.71 -4.31
CA GLY A 170 6.50 11.64 -3.84
C GLY A 170 6.00 13.04 -3.44
N ASP A 171 4.71 13.30 -3.54
CA ASP A 171 4.04 14.54 -3.15
C ASP A 171 3.19 14.41 -1.87
N ILE A 172 3.14 13.22 -1.28
CA ILE A 172 2.42 12.94 -0.02
C ILE A 172 3.33 12.16 0.93
N GLY A 173 3.10 12.29 2.23
CA GLY A 173 3.84 11.51 3.23
C GLY A 173 3.45 10.03 3.23
N ASP A 174 4.32 9.17 3.76
CA ASP A 174 4.15 7.71 3.64
C ASP A 174 3.01 7.16 4.49
N ILE A 175 2.93 7.56 5.77
CA ILE A 175 1.94 7.03 6.71
C ILE A 175 1.45 8.15 7.63
N GLU A 176 0.14 8.36 7.69
CA GLU A 176 -0.50 9.29 8.63
C GLU A 176 -1.06 8.49 9.82
N CYS A 177 -0.79 8.92 11.05
CA CYS A 177 -1.25 8.25 12.26
C CYS A 177 -1.98 9.22 13.18
N PHE A 178 -3.15 8.81 13.71
CA PHE A 178 -3.98 9.64 14.58
C PHE A 178 -4.37 8.89 15.86
N GLU A 179 -4.21 9.55 16.99
CA GLU A 179 -4.63 9.06 18.31
C GLU A 179 -5.10 10.24 19.18
N ALA A 180 -6.40 10.34 19.44
CA ALA A 180 -7.00 11.45 20.20
C ALA A 180 -6.54 12.83 19.68
N SER A 181 -5.73 13.56 20.46
CA SER A 181 -5.18 14.87 20.08
C SER A 181 -3.79 14.81 19.45
N ASN A 182 -3.23 13.61 19.27
CA ASN A 182 -1.88 13.43 18.73
C ASN A 182 -1.96 12.97 17.28
N SER A 183 -1.15 13.59 16.45
CA SER A 183 -1.07 13.29 15.02
C SER A 183 0.39 13.19 14.61
N ILE A 184 0.74 12.11 13.92
CA ILE A 184 2.11 11.85 13.51
C ILE A 184 2.14 11.49 12.03
N LEU A 185 3.04 12.13 11.30
CA LEU A 185 3.51 11.67 10.00
C LEU A 185 4.66 10.68 10.23
N VAL A 186 4.63 9.54 9.61
CA VAL A 186 5.78 8.61 9.59
C VAL A 186 6.29 8.54 8.18
N GLU A 187 7.54 8.91 8.00
CA GLU A 187 8.27 8.88 6.75
C GLU A 187 9.36 7.82 6.83
N VAL A 188 9.45 6.96 5.85
CA VAL A 188 10.41 5.87 5.84
C VAL A 188 11.29 5.91 4.60
N THR A 189 12.57 5.62 4.76
CA THR A 189 13.49 5.58 3.62
C THR A 189 14.51 4.45 3.73
N MET A 190 14.95 4.01 2.56
CA MET A 190 16.13 3.15 2.41
C MET A 190 17.40 3.94 2.11
N SER A 191 17.29 5.27 1.92
CA SER A 191 18.42 6.15 1.62
C SER A 191 19.40 6.23 2.78
N GLU A 192 20.68 6.28 2.47
CA GLU A 192 21.76 6.36 3.45
C GLU A 192 22.80 7.41 3.06
N GLY A 193 23.62 7.82 4.04
CA GLY A 193 24.70 8.76 3.82
C GLY A 193 24.22 10.08 3.24
N ARG A 194 25.04 10.72 2.39
CA ARG A 194 24.74 12.04 1.80
C ARG A 194 23.46 12.07 0.99
N GLN A 195 23.07 10.95 0.37
CA GLN A 195 21.83 10.88 -0.39
C GLN A 195 20.61 11.09 0.52
N GLN A 196 20.63 10.56 1.73
CA GLN A 196 19.58 10.77 2.73
C GLN A 196 19.40 12.27 3.04
N THR A 197 20.49 12.99 3.28
CA THR A 197 20.44 14.44 3.54
C THR A 197 19.88 15.23 2.35
N MET A 198 20.33 14.88 1.15
CA MET A 198 19.96 15.63 -0.08
C MET A 198 18.52 15.38 -0.51
N MET A 199 18.00 14.16 -0.31
CA MET A 199 16.74 13.70 -0.93
C MET A 199 15.56 13.61 0.03
N GLU A 200 15.79 13.52 1.37
CA GLU A 200 14.72 13.15 2.29
C GLU A 200 14.24 14.31 3.16
N VAL A 201 15.15 15.02 3.84
CA VAL A 201 14.74 15.95 4.92
C VAL A 201 13.86 17.09 4.43
N TRP A 202 14.12 17.65 3.24
CA TRP A 202 13.30 18.72 2.68
C TRP A 202 11.89 18.26 2.23
N PRO A 203 11.75 17.16 1.51
CA PRO A 203 10.43 16.58 1.24
C PRO A 203 9.64 16.29 2.53
N ILE A 204 10.25 15.67 3.52
CA ILE A 204 9.61 15.40 4.83
C ILE A 204 9.09 16.68 5.49
N ALA A 205 9.94 17.73 5.53
CA ALA A 205 9.53 19.01 6.09
C ALA A 205 8.37 19.66 5.32
N ARG A 206 8.31 19.49 3.99
CA ARG A 206 7.19 19.93 3.15
C ARG A 206 5.92 19.14 3.47
N HIS A 207 5.98 17.82 3.46
CA HIS A 207 4.83 16.97 3.76
C HIS A 207 4.26 17.25 5.15
N LEU A 208 5.12 17.39 6.16
CA LEU A 208 4.68 17.73 7.51
C LEU A 208 3.95 19.10 7.57
N LYS A 209 4.46 20.09 6.85
CA LYS A 209 3.80 21.39 6.75
C LYS A 209 2.44 21.30 6.07
N GLU A 210 2.37 20.62 4.94
CA GLU A 210 1.13 20.41 4.17
C GLU A 210 0.08 19.66 5.00
N LEU A 211 0.48 18.66 5.81
CA LEU A 211 -0.42 17.96 6.70
C LEU A 211 -0.94 18.83 7.84
N ARG A 212 -0.11 19.69 8.43
CA ARG A 212 -0.56 20.69 9.41
C ARG A 212 -1.62 21.62 8.84
N GLU A 213 -1.41 22.07 7.62
CA GLU A 213 -2.38 22.92 6.89
C GLU A 213 -3.66 22.15 6.54
N LYS A 214 -3.54 20.92 6.03
CA LYS A 214 -4.67 20.05 5.63
C LYS A 214 -5.61 19.73 6.80
N TYR A 215 -5.05 19.47 7.98
CA TYR A 215 -5.82 19.07 9.17
C TYR A 215 -6.01 20.21 10.17
N GLU A 216 -5.55 21.42 9.87
CA GLU A 216 -5.56 22.57 10.78
C GLU A 216 -4.99 22.23 12.16
N CYS A 217 -3.91 21.44 12.18
CA CYS A 217 -3.33 20.85 13.39
C CYS A 217 -1.84 21.19 13.52
N GLU A 218 -1.52 22.18 14.35
CA GLU A 218 -0.15 22.60 14.65
C GLU A 218 0.70 21.53 15.35
N ASN A 219 0.04 20.59 16.04
CA ASN A 219 0.71 19.54 16.82
C ASN A 219 1.15 18.32 16.00
N PHE A 220 0.96 18.33 14.68
CA PHE A 220 1.51 17.29 13.83
C PHE A 220 3.05 17.27 13.95
N GLN A 221 3.60 16.11 14.29
CA GLN A 221 5.04 15.86 14.33
C GLN A 221 5.39 14.77 13.31
N CYS A 222 6.67 14.61 13.00
CA CYS A 222 7.11 13.58 12.08
C CYS A 222 8.08 12.62 12.76
N VAL A 223 7.93 11.33 12.48
CA VAL A 223 8.90 10.26 12.72
C VAL A 223 9.58 9.96 11.39
N PHE A 224 10.89 10.10 11.34
CA PHE A 224 11.71 9.77 10.19
C PHE A 224 12.46 8.47 10.46
N LEU A 225 12.09 7.40 9.73
CA LEU A 225 12.61 6.05 9.95
C LEU A 225 13.53 5.61 8.82
N ALA A 226 14.74 5.15 9.17
CA ALA A 226 15.71 4.63 8.21
C ALA A 226 16.55 3.49 8.80
N PRO A 227 17.25 2.68 7.98
CA PRO A 227 18.21 1.68 8.46
C PRO A 227 19.34 2.31 9.30
N SER A 228 19.78 3.48 8.92
CA SER A 228 20.75 4.32 9.65
C SER A 228 20.43 5.80 9.45
N ILE A 229 20.79 6.62 10.42
CA ILE A 229 20.62 8.08 10.31
C ILE A 229 22.00 8.69 10.09
N PHE A 230 22.10 9.51 9.05
CA PHE A 230 23.35 10.18 8.70
C PHE A 230 23.48 11.50 9.47
N VAL A 231 24.68 11.82 9.95
CA VAL A 231 24.90 12.98 10.82
C VAL A 231 24.48 14.32 10.19
N ASP A 232 24.72 14.49 8.88
CA ASP A 232 24.29 15.72 8.20
C ASP A 232 22.76 15.81 8.09
N SER A 233 22.05 14.66 8.05
CA SER A 233 20.59 14.63 8.10
C SER A 233 20.08 15.04 9.48
N GLU A 234 20.73 14.61 10.56
CA GLU A 234 20.40 15.07 11.93
C GLU A 234 20.60 16.58 12.06
N ASN A 235 21.73 17.12 11.60
CA ASN A 235 22.00 18.57 11.61
C ASN A 235 20.95 19.36 10.79
N GLN A 236 20.51 18.81 9.66
CA GLN A 236 19.48 19.45 8.84
C GLN A 236 18.10 19.40 9.51
N ILE A 237 17.77 18.30 10.17
CA ILE A 237 16.55 18.17 10.99
C ILE A 237 16.52 19.20 12.12
N ASP A 238 17.64 19.38 12.83
CA ASP A 238 17.76 20.40 13.87
C ASP A 238 17.55 21.80 13.31
N TRP A 239 18.13 22.09 12.13
CA TRP A 239 17.90 23.34 11.45
C TRP A 239 16.43 23.56 11.08
N VAL A 240 15.75 22.53 10.57
CA VAL A 240 14.31 22.56 10.23
C VAL A 240 13.48 22.85 11.48
N LYS A 241 13.80 22.21 12.59
CA LYS A 241 13.16 22.46 13.89
C LYS A 241 13.30 23.91 14.32
N ASP A 242 14.54 24.45 14.29
CA ASP A 242 14.84 25.81 14.76
C ASP A 242 14.25 26.90 13.85
N LYS A 243 14.29 26.70 12.54
CA LYS A 243 13.92 27.74 11.56
C LYS A 243 12.49 27.61 11.05
N LYS A 244 11.91 26.40 11.05
CA LYS A 244 10.57 26.13 10.52
C LYS A 244 9.57 25.74 11.61
N GLN A 245 10.00 25.51 12.84
CA GLN A 245 9.19 25.03 13.96
C GLN A 245 8.48 23.69 13.63
N LEU A 246 9.13 22.87 12.78
CA LEU A 246 8.66 21.53 12.41
C LEU A 246 9.49 20.50 13.17
N VAL A 247 8.83 19.67 13.95
CA VAL A 247 9.48 18.62 14.75
C VAL A 247 9.55 17.35 13.93
N ILE A 248 10.77 16.92 13.61
CA ILE A 248 11.07 15.65 12.94
C ILE A 248 11.95 14.85 13.91
N ARG A 249 11.56 13.61 14.22
CA ARG A 249 12.32 12.72 15.11
C ARG A 249 12.92 11.59 14.31
N PRO A 250 14.23 11.55 14.13
CA PRO A 250 14.90 10.48 13.41
C PRO A 250 15.03 9.23 14.28
N TYR A 251 14.69 8.07 13.70
CA TYR A 251 14.85 6.75 14.31
C TYR A 251 15.58 5.80 13.36
N LYS A 252 16.53 5.05 13.92
CA LYS A 252 16.97 3.82 13.26
C LYS A 252 15.89 2.75 13.42
N ILE A 253 15.73 1.89 12.42
CA ILE A 253 14.71 0.82 12.46
C ILE A 253 14.79 -0.01 13.75
N VAL A 254 16.00 -0.34 14.22
CA VAL A 254 16.19 -1.13 15.46
C VAL A 254 15.68 -0.39 16.69
N ASP A 255 15.96 0.92 16.78
CA ASP A 255 15.55 1.75 17.90
C ASP A 255 14.03 1.93 17.90
N PHE A 256 13.43 2.09 16.72
CA PHE A 256 11.99 2.16 16.55
C PHE A 256 11.27 0.88 16.97
N ILE A 257 11.79 -0.29 16.59
CA ILE A 257 11.26 -1.59 17.03
C ILE A 257 11.29 -1.70 18.57
N ASN A 258 12.43 -1.37 19.18
CA ASN A 258 12.57 -1.41 20.64
C ASN A 258 11.60 -0.44 21.33
N TYR A 259 11.37 0.71 20.72
CA TYR A 259 10.43 1.69 21.22
C TYR A 259 8.99 1.17 21.18
N LEU A 260 8.57 0.60 20.06
CA LEU A 260 7.25 0.00 19.91
C LEU A 260 7.01 -1.19 20.87
N ASP A 261 8.05 -1.90 21.29
CA ASP A 261 7.91 -2.98 22.27
C ASP A 261 7.36 -2.48 23.64
N THR A 262 7.62 -1.22 23.98
CA THR A 262 7.22 -0.61 25.28
C THR A 262 6.20 0.51 25.14
N ALA A 263 5.94 1.02 23.95
CA ALA A 263 5.03 2.13 23.72
C ALA A 263 3.56 1.71 23.99
N ALA A 264 2.84 2.56 24.70
CA ALA A 264 1.40 2.42 24.95
C ALA A 264 0.56 3.44 24.17
N SER A 265 1.18 4.45 23.56
CA SER A 265 0.51 5.49 22.78
C SER A 265 1.45 6.11 21.75
N LEU A 266 0.90 6.80 20.74
CA LEU A 266 1.68 7.58 19.76
C LEU A 266 2.54 8.66 20.42
N TYR A 267 2.03 9.28 21.50
CA TYR A 267 2.72 10.34 22.21
C TYR A 267 4.11 9.92 22.71
N GLN A 268 4.29 8.64 23.02
CA GLN A 268 5.58 8.13 23.48
C GLN A 268 6.60 7.95 22.35
N ILE A 269 6.18 7.98 21.09
CA ILE A 269 7.05 7.84 19.92
C ILE A 269 7.64 9.21 19.50
N VAL A 270 7.05 10.31 19.94
CA VAL A 270 7.43 11.68 19.57
C VAL A 270 7.87 12.53 20.76
#